data_247d224f93b2089c4b3678524f6ecc0b
#
_entry.id   247d224f93b2089c4b3678524f6ecc0b
#
_cell.length_a   1.000
_cell.length_b   1.000
_cell.length_c   1.000
_cell.angle_alpha   90.00
_cell.angle_beta   90.00
_cell.angle_gamma   90.00
#
_symmetry.space_group_name_H-M   'P 1'
#
loop_
_entity.id
_entity.type
_entity.pdbx_description
1 polymer ?
#
loop_
_entity_poly.entity_id
_entity_poly.type
_entity_poly.pdbx_seq_one_letter_code
_entity_poly.pdbx_strand_id
1 'polypeptide(L)'
;MSKFKRTEIIKFPSQSNNEDGDKLYWSQLSEAVTIQEYGAVRTVDVNPVDSNIIAATTHSKVQLYNVATLEVSKSLSKFKDTAFSGKFRHDGGLLCAGTGEGAVKVFDVNSKALLRVMSGELYQIMFYLSCLLKSIIMAYLLW
;
A
#
# COMPACT_ATOMS: atom_id res chain seq x y z
N MET A 1 13.91 35.79 -31.04
CA MET A 1 13.38 36.04 -29.71
C MET A 1 12.07 35.23 -29.53
N SER A 2 12.09 34.13 -28.82
CA SER A 2 10.91 33.34 -28.58
C SER A 2 10.06 34.03 -27.50
N LYS A 3 8.83 34.38 -27.85
CA LYS A 3 7.87 34.93 -26.87
C LYS A 3 7.39 33.81 -25.98
N PHE A 4 7.76 33.81 -24.71
CA PHE A 4 7.17 32.95 -23.71
C PHE A 4 5.66 33.21 -23.60
N LYS A 5 4.84 32.18 -23.81
CA LYS A 5 3.41 32.25 -23.61
C LYS A 5 3.14 32.36 -22.12
N ARG A 6 2.55 33.48 -21.69
CA ARG A 6 2.10 33.60 -20.29
C ARG A 6 1.06 32.52 -20.03
N THR A 7 1.35 31.64 -19.09
CA THR A 7 0.35 30.70 -18.55
C THR A 7 -0.60 31.50 -17.67
N GLU A 8 -1.89 31.47 -17.99
CA GLU A 8 -2.89 32.06 -17.11
C GLU A 8 -2.88 31.29 -15.78
N ILE A 9 -2.75 32.01 -14.69
CA ILE A 9 -2.88 31.44 -13.35
C ILE A 9 -4.34 31.07 -13.16
N ILE A 10 -4.65 29.78 -13.18
CA ILE A 10 -5.98 29.29 -12.83
C ILE A 10 -6.17 29.62 -11.34
N LYS A 11 -6.97 30.65 -11.07
CA LYS A 11 -7.44 30.90 -9.71
C LYS A 11 -8.43 29.80 -9.36
N PHE A 12 -8.01 28.89 -8.52
CA PHE A 12 -8.96 27.97 -7.88
C PHE A 12 -9.99 28.83 -7.12
N PRO A 13 -11.29 28.53 -7.24
CA PRO A 13 -12.29 29.22 -6.44
C PRO A 13 -11.85 29.09 -4.99
N SER A 14 -11.78 30.24 -4.29
CA SER A 14 -11.54 30.26 -2.85
C SER A 14 -12.58 29.33 -2.24
N GLN A 15 -12.12 28.31 -1.53
CA GLN A 15 -13.01 27.41 -0.79
C GLN A 15 -13.90 28.30 0.08
N SER A 16 -15.18 28.41 -0.30
CA SER A 16 -16.21 28.90 0.58
C SER A 16 -16.15 28.02 1.82
N ASN A 17 -16.05 28.64 2.99
CA ASN A 17 -15.90 28.04 4.30
C ASN A 17 -16.75 26.77 4.45
N ASN A 18 -16.21 25.63 4.12
CA ASN A 18 -16.77 24.30 4.39
C ASN A 18 -16.31 23.77 5.76
N GLU A 19 -16.05 24.68 6.70
CA GLU A 19 -15.73 24.30 8.08
C GLU A 19 -16.80 23.38 8.69
N ASP A 20 -18.05 23.58 8.31
CA ASP A 20 -19.13 22.73 8.81
C ASP A 20 -19.15 21.34 8.15
N GLY A 21 -18.76 21.22 6.88
CA GLY A 21 -18.65 19.95 6.20
C GLY A 21 -17.53 19.09 6.77
N ASP A 22 -16.38 19.68 7.03
CA ASP A 22 -15.25 18.99 7.65
C ASP A 22 -15.57 18.58 9.09
N LYS A 23 -16.20 19.44 9.87
CA LYS A 23 -16.64 19.12 11.24
C LYS A 23 -17.64 17.96 11.24
N LEU A 24 -18.60 17.97 10.30
CA LEU A 24 -19.59 16.90 10.18
C LEU A 24 -18.91 15.57 9.80
N TYR A 25 -17.97 15.59 8.84
CA TYR A 25 -17.21 14.42 8.46
C TYR A 25 -16.43 13.82 9.64
N TRP A 26 -15.70 14.67 10.37
CA TRP A 26 -14.90 14.21 11.51
C TRP A 26 -15.76 13.81 12.72
N SER A 27 -16.95 14.39 12.89
CA SER A 27 -17.89 13.98 13.94
C SER A 27 -18.53 12.62 13.71
N GLN A 28 -18.51 12.13 12.46
CA GLN A 28 -19.01 10.81 12.11
C GLN A 28 -17.98 9.68 12.35
N LEU A 29 -16.73 10.02 12.65
CA LEU A 29 -15.73 9.05 13.04
C LEU A 29 -16.14 8.41 14.37
N SER A 30 -16.52 7.14 14.30
CA SER A 30 -16.72 6.29 15.46
C SER A 30 -15.39 6.06 16.19
N GLU A 31 -15.44 5.41 17.34
CA GLU A 31 -14.25 5.07 18.11
C GLU A 31 -13.23 4.32 17.25
N ALA A 32 -11.95 4.72 17.37
CA ALA A 32 -10.86 4.08 16.65
C ALA A 32 -10.70 2.63 17.14
N VAL A 33 -10.78 1.69 16.20
CA VAL A 33 -10.51 0.29 16.50
C VAL A 33 -9.02 0.04 16.44
N THR A 34 -8.44 -0.43 17.54
CA THR A 34 -7.01 -0.75 17.64
C THR A 34 -6.80 -2.24 17.47
N ILE A 35 -6.02 -2.63 16.46
CA ILE A 35 -5.55 -4.01 16.27
C ILE A 35 -4.10 -4.06 16.73
N GLN A 36 -3.81 -4.91 17.70
CA GLN A 36 -2.46 -5.06 18.22
C GLN A 36 -1.73 -6.19 17.48
N GLU A 37 -0.55 -5.87 16.93
CA GLU A 37 0.31 -6.80 16.22
C GLU A 37 1.54 -7.19 17.05
N TYR A 38 2.04 -8.40 16.79
CA TYR A 38 3.26 -8.88 17.40
C TYR A 38 4.49 -8.34 16.63
N GLY A 39 4.89 -7.14 16.97
CA GLY A 39 6.01 -6.45 16.35
C GLY A 39 5.61 -5.16 15.63
N ALA A 40 6.61 -4.43 15.16
CA ALA A 40 6.39 -3.16 14.49
C ALA A 40 5.71 -3.34 13.14
N VAL A 41 4.60 -2.63 12.94
CA VAL A 41 3.95 -2.52 11.63
C VAL A 41 4.75 -1.53 10.79
N ARG A 42 5.28 -1.98 9.65
CA ARG A 42 6.10 -1.19 8.73
C ARG A 42 5.27 -0.44 7.70
N THR A 43 4.34 -1.16 7.09
CA THR A 43 3.44 -0.59 6.07
C THR A 43 2.06 -1.19 6.18
N VAL A 44 1.09 -0.39 5.76
CA VAL A 44 -0.31 -0.81 5.60
C VAL A 44 -0.73 -0.44 4.19
N ASP A 45 -1.44 -1.34 3.53
CA ASP A 45 -2.02 -1.11 2.21
C ASP A 45 -3.43 -1.70 2.14
N VAL A 46 -4.33 -1.00 1.46
CA VAL A 46 -5.71 -1.43 1.29
C VAL A 46 -5.87 -2.08 -0.07
N ASN A 47 -6.59 -3.20 -0.14
CA ASN A 47 -6.87 -3.85 -1.41
C ASN A 47 -7.72 -2.91 -2.29
N PRO A 48 -7.27 -2.58 -3.51
CA PRO A 48 -7.96 -1.61 -4.36
C PRO A 48 -9.31 -2.10 -4.91
N VAL A 49 -9.56 -3.40 -4.90
CA VAL A 49 -10.82 -4.01 -5.38
C VAL A 49 -11.77 -4.29 -4.23
N ASP A 50 -11.24 -4.77 -3.10
CA ASP A 50 -12.04 -5.06 -1.91
C ASP A 50 -11.48 -4.26 -0.72
N SER A 51 -12.10 -3.13 -0.42
CA SER A 51 -11.70 -2.24 0.70
C SER A 51 -11.82 -2.89 2.08
N ASN A 52 -12.48 -4.05 2.19
CA ASN A 52 -12.53 -4.81 3.44
C ASN A 52 -11.24 -5.59 3.72
N ILE A 53 -10.34 -5.68 2.75
CA ILE A 53 -9.07 -6.39 2.93
C ILE A 53 -7.93 -5.38 3.06
N ILE A 54 -7.24 -5.44 4.20
CA ILE A 54 -6.06 -4.61 4.48
C ILE A 54 -4.85 -5.53 4.69
N ALA A 55 -3.73 -5.18 4.05
CA ALA A 55 -2.45 -5.83 4.29
C ALA A 55 -1.64 -5.02 5.29
N ALA A 56 -1.23 -5.62 6.39
CA ALA A 56 -0.28 -5.06 7.33
C ALA A 56 1.03 -5.85 7.28
N THR A 57 2.12 -5.14 6.98
CA THR A 57 3.46 -5.75 6.95
C THR A 57 4.10 -5.61 8.31
N THR A 58 4.35 -6.74 8.94
CA THR A 58 5.02 -6.84 10.21
C THR A 58 6.33 -7.61 10.03
N HIS A 59 7.21 -7.56 10.99
CA HIS A 59 8.56 -8.12 11.01
C HIS A 59 8.87 -9.19 9.93
N SER A 60 8.34 -10.41 10.03
CA SER A 60 8.65 -11.53 9.11
C SER A 60 7.42 -12.06 8.37
N LYS A 61 6.34 -11.29 8.31
CA LYS A 61 5.08 -11.70 7.68
C LYS A 61 4.29 -10.50 7.16
N VAL A 62 3.43 -10.77 6.19
CA VAL A 62 2.36 -9.86 5.80
C VAL A 62 1.04 -10.48 6.22
N GLN A 63 0.28 -9.78 7.05
CA GLN A 63 -1.03 -10.23 7.50
C GLN A 63 -2.12 -9.51 6.72
N LEU A 64 -3.10 -10.26 6.26
CA LEU A 64 -4.29 -9.75 5.61
C LEU A 64 -5.44 -9.76 6.61
N TYR A 65 -5.93 -8.58 6.93
CA TYR A 65 -7.06 -8.37 7.83
C TYR A 65 -8.35 -8.19 7.06
N ASN A 66 -9.42 -8.72 7.63
CA ASN A 66 -10.77 -8.34 7.21
C ASN A 66 -11.26 -7.20 8.12
N VAL A 67 -11.60 -6.06 7.55
CA VAL A 67 -12.03 -4.87 8.29
C VAL A 67 -13.38 -5.11 8.99
N ALA A 68 -14.26 -5.92 8.41
CA ALA A 68 -15.58 -6.16 8.99
C ALA A 68 -15.53 -7.05 10.24
N THR A 69 -14.61 -8.06 10.25
CA THR A 69 -14.46 -8.97 11.39
C THR A 69 -13.32 -8.60 12.33
N LEU A 70 -12.42 -7.70 11.88
CA LEU A 70 -11.20 -7.30 12.57
C LEU A 70 -10.22 -8.46 12.85
N GLU A 71 -10.38 -9.54 12.09
CA GLU A 71 -9.57 -10.74 12.24
C GLU A 71 -8.59 -10.92 11.09
N VAL A 72 -7.52 -11.66 11.37
CA VAL A 72 -6.55 -12.05 10.35
C VAL A 72 -7.18 -13.11 9.45
N SER A 73 -7.48 -12.76 8.21
CA SER A 73 -8.02 -13.70 7.22
C SER A 73 -6.93 -14.60 6.64
N LYS A 74 -5.74 -14.04 6.41
CA LYS A 74 -4.61 -14.76 5.81
C LYS A 74 -3.29 -14.22 6.35
N SER A 75 -2.27 -15.09 6.41
CA SER A 75 -0.89 -14.71 6.77
C SER A 75 0.08 -15.23 5.73
N LEU A 76 0.92 -14.35 5.21
CA LEU A 76 2.00 -14.63 4.26
C LEU A 76 3.31 -14.60 5.04
N SER A 77 3.92 -15.76 5.29
CA SER A 77 5.07 -15.91 6.19
C SER A 77 6.32 -16.50 5.53
N LYS A 78 6.38 -16.48 4.18
CA LYS A 78 7.55 -17.02 3.45
C LYS A 78 8.72 -16.04 3.37
N PHE A 79 9.05 -15.40 4.47
CA PHE A 79 10.16 -14.46 4.59
C PHE A 79 11.24 -15.08 5.49
N LYS A 80 12.50 -15.04 5.06
CA LYS A 80 13.65 -15.44 5.87
C LYS A 80 14.12 -14.33 6.77
N ASP A 81 13.90 -13.08 6.34
CA ASP A 81 14.26 -11.86 7.05
C ASP A 81 13.07 -10.92 7.11
N THR A 82 13.29 -9.73 7.59
CA THR A 82 12.26 -8.69 7.77
C THR A 82 11.57 -8.33 6.47
N ALA A 83 10.26 -8.30 6.48
CA ALA A 83 9.46 -7.69 5.44
C ALA A 83 9.36 -6.18 5.68
N PHE A 84 9.77 -5.37 4.71
CA PHE A 84 9.77 -3.91 4.84
C PHE A 84 8.50 -3.25 4.33
N SER A 85 7.96 -3.77 3.23
CA SER A 85 6.76 -3.19 2.64
C SER A 85 5.93 -4.25 1.94
N GLY A 86 4.63 -4.10 2.01
CA GLY A 86 3.66 -4.93 1.29
C GLY A 86 2.71 -4.04 0.50
N LYS A 87 2.46 -4.40 -0.76
CA LYS A 87 1.60 -3.63 -1.64
C LYS A 87 0.76 -4.52 -2.54
N PHE A 88 -0.52 -4.21 -2.65
CA PHE A 88 -1.40 -4.87 -3.60
C PHE A 88 -1.17 -4.38 -5.02
N ARG A 89 -1.32 -5.29 -5.98
CA ARG A 89 -1.50 -4.94 -7.38
C ARG A 89 -2.90 -4.32 -7.56
N HIS A 90 -3.08 -3.52 -8.62
CA HIS A 90 -4.32 -2.80 -8.90
C HIS A 90 -5.58 -3.70 -9.04
N ASP A 91 -5.41 -4.96 -9.37
CA ASP A 91 -6.49 -5.97 -9.47
C ASP A 91 -6.79 -6.67 -8.13
N GLY A 92 -6.05 -6.35 -7.06
CA GLY A 92 -6.22 -6.94 -5.74
C GLY A 92 -5.83 -8.41 -5.61
N GLY A 93 -5.50 -9.10 -6.71
CA GLY A 93 -5.20 -10.53 -6.74
C GLY A 93 -3.78 -10.88 -6.31
N LEU A 94 -2.84 -9.98 -6.51
CA LEU A 94 -1.45 -10.17 -6.13
C LEU A 94 -0.99 -9.15 -5.09
N LEU A 95 -0.04 -9.57 -4.27
CA LEU A 95 0.63 -8.74 -3.28
C LEU A 95 2.14 -8.89 -3.44
N CYS A 96 2.84 -7.76 -3.55
CA CYS A 96 4.29 -7.71 -3.58
C CYS A 96 4.81 -7.30 -2.21
N ALA A 97 5.87 -7.96 -1.74
CA ALA A 97 6.52 -7.59 -0.49
C ALA A 97 8.04 -7.52 -0.66
N GLY A 98 8.62 -6.40 -0.22
CA GLY A 98 10.07 -6.22 -0.15
C GLY A 98 10.65 -6.82 1.12
N THR A 99 11.84 -7.42 1.02
CA THR A 99 12.49 -8.10 2.12
C THR A 99 13.84 -7.49 2.46
N GLY A 100 14.32 -7.69 3.69
CA GLY A 100 15.66 -7.29 4.14
C GLY A 100 16.79 -8.00 3.38
N GLU A 101 16.51 -9.13 2.77
CA GLU A 101 17.44 -9.86 1.91
C GLU A 101 17.71 -9.16 0.56
N GLY A 102 17.08 -8.00 0.29
CA GLY A 102 17.17 -7.32 -1.01
C GLY A 102 16.34 -8.00 -2.11
N ALA A 103 15.35 -8.81 -1.72
CA ALA A 103 14.47 -9.49 -2.64
C ALA A 103 13.05 -8.93 -2.59
N VAL A 104 12.34 -8.98 -3.72
CA VAL A 104 10.91 -8.72 -3.81
C VAL A 104 10.20 -10.04 -4.04
N LYS A 105 9.24 -10.35 -3.18
CA LYS A 105 8.42 -11.57 -3.25
C LYS A 105 7.02 -11.22 -3.69
N VAL A 106 6.51 -11.96 -4.67
CA VAL A 106 5.15 -11.81 -5.21
C VAL A 106 4.30 -12.98 -4.77
N PHE A 107 3.21 -12.67 -4.10
CA PHE A 107 2.25 -13.65 -3.56
C PHE A 107 0.92 -13.54 -4.27
N ASP A 108 0.28 -14.67 -4.47
CA ASP A 108 -1.15 -14.73 -4.77
C ASP A 108 -1.95 -14.58 -3.46
N VAL A 109 -2.82 -13.59 -3.42
CA VAL A 109 -3.65 -13.27 -2.25
C VAL A 109 -4.64 -14.40 -1.94
N ASN A 110 -5.13 -15.11 -2.95
CA ASN A 110 -6.14 -16.14 -2.77
C ASN A 110 -5.53 -17.45 -2.27
N SER A 111 -4.53 -17.97 -2.97
CA SER A 111 -3.88 -19.26 -2.65
C SER A 111 -2.80 -19.16 -1.60
N LYS A 112 -2.35 -17.95 -1.22
CA LYS A 112 -1.18 -17.68 -0.36
C LYS A 112 0.13 -18.22 -0.96
N ALA A 113 0.14 -18.54 -2.24
CA ALA A 113 1.31 -19.08 -2.91
C ALA A 113 2.34 -17.99 -3.18
N LEU A 114 3.60 -18.32 -2.94
CA LEU A 114 4.71 -17.51 -3.42
C LEU A 114 4.92 -17.82 -4.91
N LEU A 115 4.61 -16.86 -5.78
CA LEU A 115 4.67 -17.03 -7.22
C LEU A 115 6.06 -16.72 -7.78
N ARG A 116 6.68 -15.63 -7.31
CA ARG A 116 7.98 -15.16 -7.80
C ARG A 116 8.83 -14.60 -6.67
N VAL A 117 10.13 -14.75 -6.83
CA VAL A 117 11.15 -14.06 -6.04
C VAL A 117 12.07 -13.35 -7.00
N MET A 118 12.20 -12.05 -6.88
CA MET A 118 13.11 -11.21 -7.66
C MET A 118 14.17 -10.68 -6.71
N SER A 119 15.44 -10.97 -7.00
CA SER A 119 16.58 -10.56 -6.20
C SER A 119 17.55 -9.74 -7.04
N GLY A 120 18.14 -8.69 -6.46
CA GLY A 120 19.11 -7.82 -7.10
C GLY A 120 19.03 -6.40 -6.53
N GLU A 121 20.15 -5.68 -6.55
CA GLU A 121 20.26 -4.33 -5.98
C GLU A 121 19.27 -3.32 -6.59
N LEU A 122 19.02 -3.42 -7.89
CA LEU A 122 18.07 -2.56 -8.59
C LEU A 122 16.62 -2.74 -8.11
N TYR A 123 16.23 -3.96 -7.77
CA TYR A 123 14.86 -4.24 -7.29
C TYR A 123 14.61 -3.66 -5.90
N GLN A 124 15.63 -3.60 -5.05
CA GLN A 124 15.52 -2.98 -3.73
C GLN A 124 15.24 -1.48 -3.85
N ILE A 125 15.99 -0.77 -4.70
CA ILE A 125 15.83 0.66 -4.93
C ILE A 125 14.48 0.95 -5.61
N MET A 126 14.11 0.18 -6.62
CA MET A 126 12.83 0.32 -7.30
C MET A 126 11.63 0.08 -6.39
N PHE A 127 11.74 -0.85 -5.44
CA PHE A 127 10.65 -1.12 -4.50
C PHE A 127 10.47 0.01 -3.48
N TYR A 128 11.56 0.61 -3.00
CA TYR A 128 11.51 1.82 -2.17
C TYR A 128 10.89 3.01 -2.93
N LEU A 129 11.26 3.20 -4.20
CA LEU A 129 10.69 4.24 -5.06
C LEU A 129 9.22 4.00 -5.39
N SER A 130 8.80 2.75 -5.59
CA SER A 130 7.39 2.40 -5.87
C SER A 130 6.49 2.58 -4.64
N CYS A 131 7.02 2.46 -3.46
CA CYS A 131 6.31 2.84 -2.23
C CYS A 131 6.01 4.34 -2.16
N LEU A 132 6.87 5.17 -2.79
CA LEU A 132 6.72 6.63 -2.87
C LEU A 132 5.91 7.07 -4.09
N LEU A 133 5.97 6.34 -5.21
CA LEU A 133 5.32 6.68 -6.47
C LEU A 133 4.23 5.65 -6.80
N LYS A 134 3.05 5.91 -6.33
CA LYS A 134 1.85 5.02 -6.31
C LYS A 134 1.41 4.34 -7.61
N SER A 135 2.01 4.54 -8.77
CA SER A 135 1.33 4.15 -10.02
C SER A 135 2.17 3.51 -11.13
N ILE A 136 3.44 3.81 -11.28
CA ILE A 136 4.12 3.56 -12.56
C ILE A 136 4.89 2.24 -12.62
N ILE A 137 5.43 1.76 -11.53
CA ILE A 137 6.40 0.66 -11.54
C ILE A 137 5.75 -0.73 -11.46
N MET A 138 4.57 -0.86 -10.89
CA MET A 138 3.83 -2.14 -10.85
C MET A 138 3.38 -2.62 -12.24
N ALA A 139 3.22 -1.72 -13.20
CA ALA A 139 2.94 -2.08 -14.60
C ALA A 139 4.15 -2.70 -15.29
N TYR A 140 5.37 -2.28 -14.96
CA TYR A 140 6.61 -2.77 -15.59
C TYR A 140 7.15 -4.08 -15.01
N LEU A 141 6.81 -4.42 -13.76
CA LEU A 141 7.33 -5.62 -13.10
C LEU A 141 6.48 -6.88 -13.32
N LEU A 142 5.31 -6.75 -13.93
CA LEU A 142 4.33 -7.85 -14.08
C LEU A 142 3.93 -8.13 -15.53
N TRP A 143 4.66 -7.56 -16.49
CA TRP A 143 4.64 -7.98 -17.90
C TRP A 143 5.64 -9.05 -18.21
#